data_37fb78afbecee16da52c6a0b9ccb04ac
#
_entry.id   37fb78afbecee16da52c6a0b9ccb04ac
#
_cell.length_a   1.000
_cell.length_b   1.000
_cell.length_c   1.000
_cell.angle_alpha   90.00
_cell.angle_beta   90.00
_cell.angle_gamma   90.00
#
_symmetry.space_group_name_H-M   'P 1'
#
loop_
_entity.id
_entity.type
_entity.pdbx_description
1 polymer ?
#
loop_
_entity_poly.entity_id
_entity_poly.type
_entity_poly.pdbx_seq_one_letter_code
_entity_poly.pdbx_strand_id
1 'polypeptide(L)'
;MTTTPAVAADGPADRSQVSGGSETVGGLVIFLNGTSSSGKSSIARELAAQLDDPCFHLPVDAFHAMRSSPAIAPDRLPAVLKRTWMGYHRAVAGMAAAGNTVIVDHVLSEPWRLWDCVGLFRPQDVVLVGVHCPLPELERREQARGDRPAGLAAHQFTRVHAHGLYDLEVDTGSTTPAECARRIKDFLPERPTPTAFERLAALSPDPS
;
A
#
# COMPACT_ATOMS: atom_id res chain seq x y z
N MET A 1 -48.48 0.13 38.92
CA MET A 1 -48.69 1.38 38.17
C MET A 1 -47.32 1.87 37.72
N THR A 2 -46.93 1.46 36.55
CA THR A 2 -45.62 1.76 35.94
C THR A 2 -45.87 2.70 34.76
N THR A 3 -45.43 3.95 34.89
CA THR A 3 -45.52 4.98 33.87
C THR A 3 -44.32 4.88 32.91
N THR A 4 -44.60 4.62 31.63
CA THR A 4 -43.68 4.69 30.53
C THR A 4 -43.46 6.16 30.12
N PRO A 5 -42.22 6.65 29.90
CA PRO A 5 -42.00 7.97 29.34
C PRO A 5 -42.19 7.99 27.81
N ALA A 6 -42.85 9.03 27.31
CA ALA A 6 -43.12 9.28 25.93
C ALA A 6 -41.85 9.61 25.15
N VAL A 7 -41.70 9.02 23.93
CA VAL A 7 -40.69 9.36 22.94
C VAL A 7 -41.11 10.67 22.26
N ALA A 8 -40.23 11.69 22.33
CA ALA A 8 -40.39 12.93 21.59
C ALA A 8 -40.13 12.70 20.09
N ALA A 9 -41.04 13.18 19.26
CA ALA A 9 -40.90 13.14 17.80
C ALA A 9 -39.94 14.26 17.34
N ASP A 10 -38.84 13.89 16.70
CA ASP A 10 -37.95 14.80 15.99
C ASP A 10 -38.66 15.37 14.75
N GLY A 11 -38.70 16.69 14.67
CA GLY A 11 -39.18 17.45 13.51
C GLY A 11 -38.21 17.37 12.31
N PRO A 12 -38.64 17.74 11.09
CA PRO A 12 -37.83 17.61 9.91
C PRO A 12 -36.62 18.57 9.94
N ALA A 13 -35.42 17.99 9.87
CA ALA A 13 -34.19 18.72 9.71
C ALA A 13 -34.17 19.47 8.36
N ASP A 14 -33.91 20.75 8.43
CA ASP A 14 -33.67 21.68 7.31
C ASP A 14 -32.54 21.16 6.41
N ARG A 15 -32.85 20.80 5.15
CA ARG A 15 -31.92 20.34 4.11
C ARG A 15 -31.46 21.48 3.21
N SER A 16 -31.24 22.64 3.72
CA SER A 16 -30.69 23.74 2.94
C SER A 16 -29.33 24.14 3.47
N GLN A 17 -28.31 23.90 2.66
CA GLN A 17 -26.93 24.35 2.67
C GLN A 17 -25.88 23.23 2.83
N VAL A 18 -25.66 22.48 1.77
CA VAL A 18 -24.33 21.92 1.47
C VAL A 18 -24.03 22.19 -0.01
N SER A 19 -23.70 23.43 -0.33
CA SER A 19 -23.06 23.81 -1.58
C SER A 19 -21.73 24.50 -1.25
N GLY A 20 -20.79 23.70 -0.86
CA GLY A 20 -19.37 24.00 -0.82
C GLY A 20 -18.69 22.75 -1.34
N GLY A 21 -18.20 22.75 -2.59
CA GLY A 21 -17.34 21.71 -3.09
C GLY A 21 -16.05 21.70 -2.29
N SER A 22 -16.05 21.02 -1.16
CA SER A 22 -14.83 20.58 -0.50
C SER A 22 -14.20 19.60 -1.49
N GLU A 23 -13.13 20.03 -2.18
CA GLU A 23 -12.18 19.05 -2.73
C GLU A 23 -11.84 18.12 -1.58
N THR A 24 -12.33 16.90 -1.63
CA THR A 24 -11.97 15.88 -0.64
C THR A 24 -10.47 15.68 -0.78
N VAL A 25 -9.72 16.22 0.18
CA VAL A 25 -8.28 15.98 0.27
C VAL A 25 -8.12 14.48 0.41
N GLY A 26 -7.56 13.85 -0.62
CA GLY A 26 -7.30 12.40 -0.59
C GLY A 26 -6.34 12.07 0.56
N GLY A 27 -6.50 10.90 1.14
CA GLY A 27 -5.55 10.39 2.12
C GLY A 27 -4.21 10.04 1.46
N LEU A 28 -3.14 10.15 2.22
CA LEU A 28 -1.79 9.84 1.77
C LEU A 28 -1.61 8.32 1.61
N VAL A 29 -1.03 7.89 0.49
CA VAL A 29 -0.60 6.51 0.26
C VAL A 29 0.93 6.43 0.37
N ILE A 30 1.43 5.79 1.42
CA ILE A 30 2.86 5.50 1.59
C ILE A 30 3.10 4.09 1.06
N PHE A 31 3.61 3.99 -0.16
CA PHE A 31 3.74 2.73 -0.88
C PHE A 31 5.15 2.14 -0.73
N LEU A 32 5.28 1.09 0.08
CA LEU A 32 6.55 0.36 0.25
C LEU A 32 6.66 -0.73 -0.82
N ASN A 33 7.59 -0.56 -1.76
CA ASN A 33 7.91 -1.54 -2.79
C ASN A 33 9.29 -2.16 -2.55
N GLY A 34 9.37 -3.47 -2.61
CA GLY A 34 10.62 -4.23 -2.43
C GLY A 34 10.35 -5.73 -2.53
N THR A 35 11.40 -6.54 -2.58
CA THR A 35 11.31 -8.01 -2.67
C THR A 35 10.61 -8.62 -1.45
N SER A 36 10.19 -9.88 -1.57
CA SER A 36 9.89 -10.71 -0.39
C SER A 36 11.10 -10.65 0.56
N SER A 37 10.86 -10.68 1.86
CA SER A 37 11.90 -10.64 2.91
C SER A 37 12.75 -9.36 2.99
N SER A 38 12.45 -8.30 2.21
CA SER A 38 13.17 -7.02 2.29
C SER A 38 12.85 -6.18 3.54
N GLY A 39 11.94 -6.62 4.40
CA GLY A 39 11.62 -5.91 5.65
C GLY A 39 10.50 -4.89 5.56
N LYS A 40 9.76 -4.79 4.43
CA LYS A 40 8.63 -3.85 4.25
C LYS A 40 7.61 -3.90 5.38
N SER A 41 7.15 -5.10 5.75
CA SER A 41 6.14 -5.26 6.83
C SER A 41 6.66 -4.81 8.20
N SER A 42 7.97 -4.93 8.44
CA SER A 42 8.59 -4.41 9.67
C SER A 42 8.65 -2.89 9.64
N ILE A 43 9.09 -2.30 8.52
CA ILE A 43 9.07 -0.84 8.32
C ILE A 43 7.65 -0.31 8.47
N ALA A 44 6.65 -0.95 7.85
CA ALA A 44 5.26 -0.50 7.90
C ALA A 44 4.72 -0.44 9.33
N ARG A 45 5.03 -1.44 10.18
CA ARG A 45 4.64 -1.46 11.59
C ARG A 45 5.32 -0.37 12.40
N GLU A 46 6.64 -0.19 12.21
CA GLU A 46 7.40 0.88 12.85
C GLU A 46 6.91 2.26 12.42
N LEU A 47 6.62 2.44 11.14
CA LEU A 47 6.10 3.70 10.61
C LEU A 47 4.72 4.01 11.18
N ALA A 48 3.81 3.02 11.21
CA ALA A 48 2.48 3.19 11.81
C ALA A 48 2.55 3.57 13.29
N ALA A 49 3.56 3.08 14.02
CA ALA A 49 3.78 3.46 15.43
C ALA A 49 4.40 4.85 15.61
N GLN A 50 5.05 5.38 14.57
CA GLN A 50 5.75 6.68 14.62
C GLN A 50 4.94 7.84 14.04
N LEU A 51 3.95 7.56 13.16
CA LEU A 51 3.08 8.60 12.62
C LEU A 51 2.18 9.19 13.71
N ASP A 52 1.96 10.51 13.63
CA ASP A 52 1.17 11.23 14.63
C ASP A 52 -0.33 11.07 14.38
N ASP A 53 -0.74 10.94 13.11
CA ASP A 53 -2.13 10.74 12.71
C ASP A 53 -2.46 9.26 12.50
N PRO A 54 -3.73 8.85 12.69
CA PRO A 54 -4.18 7.49 12.41
C PRO A 54 -3.88 7.07 10.97
N CYS A 55 -3.33 5.87 10.81
CA CYS A 55 -3.05 5.29 9.50
C CYS A 55 -3.42 3.80 9.45
N PHE A 56 -3.58 3.27 8.24
CA PHE A 56 -3.92 1.87 8.01
C PHE A 56 -2.76 1.16 7.32
N HIS A 57 -2.19 0.15 7.97
CA HIS A 57 -1.26 -0.76 7.30
C HIS A 57 -2.04 -1.83 6.55
N LEU A 58 -1.97 -1.81 5.22
CA LEU A 58 -2.58 -2.79 4.32
C LEU A 58 -1.51 -3.66 3.65
N PRO A 59 -1.11 -4.79 4.26
CA PRO A 59 -0.21 -5.73 3.60
C PRO A 59 -0.98 -6.59 2.60
N VAL A 60 -0.45 -6.79 1.39
CA VAL A 60 -1.07 -7.64 0.37
C VAL A 60 -1.25 -9.09 0.84
N ASP A 61 -0.37 -9.57 1.69
CA ASP A 61 -0.45 -10.91 2.27
C ASP A 61 -1.70 -11.13 3.13
N ALA A 62 -2.22 -10.09 3.79
CA ALA A 62 -3.49 -10.17 4.52
C ALA A 62 -4.66 -10.45 3.58
N PHE A 63 -4.68 -9.86 2.38
CA PHE A 63 -5.70 -10.15 1.37
C PHE A 63 -5.62 -11.58 0.85
N HIS A 64 -4.40 -12.12 0.71
CA HIS A 64 -4.24 -13.54 0.39
C HIS A 64 -4.73 -14.45 1.52
N ALA A 65 -4.49 -14.08 2.77
CA ALA A 65 -4.92 -14.84 3.95
C ALA A 65 -6.44 -14.83 4.17
N MET A 66 -7.12 -13.75 3.79
CA MET A 66 -8.59 -13.67 3.88
C MET A 66 -9.33 -14.58 2.90
N ARG A 67 -8.63 -15.11 1.88
CA ARG A 67 -9.26 -16.00 0.93
C ARG A 67 -9.59 -17.34 1.60
N SER A 68 -10.84 -17.83 1.45
CA SER A 68 -11.20 -19.20 1.82
C SER A 68 -10.31 -20.20 1.10
N SER A 69 -9.99 -21.33 1.75
CA SER A 69 -8.93 -22.26 1.36
C SER A 69 -9.37 -23.55 0.66
N PRO A 70 -10.38 -23.62 -0.24
CA PRO A 70 -10.48 -24.79 -1.10
C PRO A 70 -9.24 -24.86 -1.99
N ALA A 71 -8.78 -26.07 -2.28
CA ALA A 71 -7.67 -26.27 -3.22
C ALA A 71 -8.00 -25.61 -4.56
N ILE A 72 -7.12 -24.69 -4.99
CA ILE A 72 -7.26 -24.05 -6.30
C ILE A 72 -6.50 -24.90 -7.31
N ALA A 73 -7.16 -25.31 -8.38
CA ALA A 73 -6.52 -26.03 -9.47
C ALA A 73 -5.36 -25.20 -10.03
N PRO A 74 -4.19 -25.83 -10.32
CA PRO A 74 -2.97 -25.11 -10.73
C PRO A 74 -3.16 -24.19 -11.94
N ASP A 75 -3.98 -24.58 -12.89
CA ASP A 75 -4.31 -23.81 -14.10
C ASP A 75 -5.14 -22.53 -13.78
N ARG A 76 -5.91 -22.55 -12.71
CA ARG A 76 -6.73 -21.42 -12.25
C ARG A 76 -6.00 -20.47 -11.31
N LEU A 77 -4.93 -20.92 -10.67
CA LEU A 77 -4.22 -20.17 -9.63
C LEU A 77 -3.73 -18.78 -10.11
N PRO A 78 -3.10 -18.63 -11.29
CA PRO A 78 -2.64 -17.32 -11.77
C PRO A 78 -3.78 -16.32 -11.90
N ALA A 79 -4.93 -16.72 -12.42
CA ALA A 79 -6.10 -15.84 -12.58
C ALA A 79 -6.71 -15.47 -11.23
N VAL A 80 -6.73 -16.37 -10.26
CA VAL A 80 -7.20 -16.09 -8.90
C VAL A 80 -6.28 -15.09 -8.21
N LEU A 81 -4.97 -15.29 -8.30
CA LEU A 81 -3.99 -14.37 -7.72
C LEU A 81 -4.10 -12.98 -8.36
N LYS A 82 -4.17 -12.89 -9.70
CA LYS A 82 -4.32 -11.60 -10.39
C LYS A 82 -5.54 -10.83 -9.88
N ARG A 83 -6.71 -11.47 -9.79
CA ARG A 83 -7.93 -10.84 -9.26
C ARG A 83 -7.78 -10.40 -7.80
N THR A 84 -7.06 -11.18 -6.97
CA THR A 84 -6.79 -10.81 -5.58
C THR A 84 -5.96 -9.53 -5.51
N TRP A 85 -4.90 -9.41 -6.29
CA TRP A 85 -4.08 -8.20 -6.36
C TRP A 85 -4.87 -7.00 -6.89
N MET A 86 -5.65 -7.18 -7.97
CA MET A 86 -6.49 -6.10 -8.50
C MET A 86 -7.54 -5.63 -7.46
N GLY A 87 -8.13 -6.55 -6.71
CA GLY A 87 -9.04 -6.21 -5.60
C GLY A 87 -8.35 -5.46 -4.47
N TYR A 88 -7.13 -5.89 -4.13
CA TYR A 88 -6.28 -5.20 -3.15
C TYR A 88 -5.95 -3.76 -3.56
N HIS A 89 -5.53 -3.52 -4.81
CA HIS A 89 -5.24 -2.17 -5.29
C HIS A 89 -6.46 -1.25 -5.19
N ARG A 90 -7.67 -1.76 -5.50
CA ARG A 90 -8.93 -1.03 -5.38
C ARG A 90 -9.32 -0.74 -3.93
N ALA A 91 -9.02 -1.67 -3.01
CA ALA A 91 -9.24 -1.44 -1.59
C ALA A 91 -8.33 -0.32 -1.05
N VAL A 92 -7.05 -0.31 -1.44
CA VAL A 92 -6.11 0.78 -1.13
C VAL A 92 -6.61 2.11 -1.68
N ALA A 93 -6.99 2.14 -2.97
CA ALA A 93 -7.51 3.35 -3.61
C ALA A 93 -8.77 3.86 -2.92
N GLY A 94 -9.70 2.97 -2.55
CA GLY A 94 -10.92 3.33 -1.83
C GLY A 94 -10.66 3.90 -0.44
N MET A 95 -9.71 3.32 0.31
CA MET A 95 -9.31 3.84 1.61
C MET A 95 -8.69 5.24 1.51
N ALA A 96 -7.80 5.44 0.55
CA ALA A 96 -7.19 6.75 0.30
C ALA A 96 -8.23 7.78 -0.19
N ALA A 97 -9.13 7.40 -1.09
CA ALA A 97 -10.20 8.27 -1.57
C ALA A 97 -11.16 8.72 -0.46
N ALA A 98 -11.32 7.90 0.58
CA ALA A 98 -12.08 8.25 1.79
C ALA A 98 -11.30 9.15 2.77
N GLY A 99 -10.08 9.59 2.44
CA GLY A 99 -9.25 10.48 3.25
C GLY A 99 -8.33 9.77 4.25
N ASN A 100 -8.22 8.44 4.21
CA ASN A 100 -7.35 7.70 5.14
C ASN A 100 -5.90 7.68 4.68
N THR A 101 -4.95 7.89 5.59
CA THR A 101 -3.54 7.58 5.35
C THR A 101 -3.33 6.07 5.34
N VAL A 102 -2.73 5.55 4.26
CA VAL A 102 -2.53 4.11 4.05
C VAL A 102 -1.05 3.79 3.84
N ILE A 103 -0.52 2.86 4.61
CA ILE A 103 0.79 2.26 4.38
C ILE A 103 0.59 0.96 3.61
N VAL A 104 1.05 0.93 2.37
CA VAL A 104 0.95 -0.21 1.45
C VAL A 104 2.22 -1.04 1.55
N ASP A 105 2.07 -2.34 1.79
CA ASP A 105 3.16 -3.33 1.76
C ASP A 105 2.92 -4.29 0.61
N HIS A 106 3.60 -4.05 -0.51
CA HIS A 106 3.39 -4.78 -1.76
C HIS A 106 4.69 -5.04 -2.51
N VAL A 107 4.64 -5.94 -3.51
CA VAL A 107 5.75 -6.31 -4.39
C VAL A 107 5.35 -6.05 -5.83
N LEU A 108 5.90 -5.01 -6.45
CA LEU A 108 5.64 -4.64 -7.84
C LEU A 108 6.57 -5.40 -8.81
N SER A 109 6.61 -6.74 -8.70
CA SER A 109 7.50 -7.59 -9.53
C SER A 109 6.98 -7.83 -10.95
N GLU A 110 5.74 -7.44 -11.24
CA GLU A 110 5.15 -7.55 -12.57
C GLU A 110 4.70 -6.14 -13.04
N PRO A 111 5.03 -5.72 -14.26
CA PRO A 111 4.74 -4.36 -14.74
C PRO A 111 3.25 -3.97 -14.62
N TRP A 112 2.34 -4.89 -14.89
CA TRP A 112 0.91 -4.63 -14.81
C TRP A 112 0.44 -4.21 -13.41
N ARG A 113 1.12 -4.66 -12.33
CA ARG A 113 0.77 -4.27 -10.96
C ARG A 113 1.06 -2.79 -10.72
N LEU A 114 2.20 -2.32 -11.22
CA LEU A 114 2.56 -0.91 -11.17
C LEU A 114 1.53 -0.07 -11.94
N TRP A 115 1.25 -0.45 -13.18
CA TRP A 115 0.34 0.32 -14.04
C TRP A 115 -1.11 0.28 -13.56
N ASP A 116 -1.58 -0.83 -12.96
CA ASP A 116 -2.89 -0.88 -12.30
C ASP A 116 -2.95 0.10 -11.11
N CYS A 117 -1.89 0.21 -10.31
CA CYS A 117 -1.80 1.19 -9.23
C CYS A 117 -1.74 2.64 -9.75
N VAL A 118 -0.92 2.91 -10.76
CA VAL A 118 -0.77 4.25 -11.37
C VAL A 118 -2.11 4.74 -11.94
N GLY A 119 -2.88 3.85 -12.55
CA GLY A 119 -4.21 4.19 -13.09
C GLY A 119 -5.32 4.33 -12.04
N LEU A 120 -5.10 3.86 -10.81
CA LEU A 120 -6.12 3.87 -9.76
C LEU A 120 -5.92 4.95 -8.71
N PHE A 121 -4.68 5.25 -8.35
CA PHE A 121 -4.37 6.19 -7.29
C PHE A 121 -4.29 7.62 -7.83
N ARG A 122 -4.58 8.59 -6.98
CA ARG A 122 -4.27 9.99 -7.30
C ARG A 122 -2.76 10.16 -7.19
N PRO A 123 -2.04 10.43 -8.29
CA PRO A 123 -0.58 10.34 -8.30
C PRO A 123 0.12 11.27 -7.29
N GLN A 124 -0.43 12.47 -7.07
CA GLN A 124 0.07 13.45 -6.10
C GLN A 124 -0.08 13.03 -4.64
N ASP A 125 -0.96 12.06 -4.34
CA ASP A 125 -1.22 11.56 -2.98
C ASP A 125 -0.38 10.30 -2.67
N VAL A 126 0.52 9.88 -3.57
CA VAL A 126 1.36 8.68 -3.39
C VAL A 126 2.80 9.07 -3.14
N VAL A 127 3.39 8.52 -2.09
CA VAL A 127 4.83 8.49 -1.84
C VAL A 127 5.33 7.06 -2.09
N LEU A 128 6.10 6.88 -3.16
CA LEU A 128 6.65 5.58 -3.54
C LEU A 128 8.03 5.38 -2.93
N VAL A 129 8.13 4.44 -2.00
CA VAL A 129 9.36 4.12 -1.27
C VAL A 129 9.96 2.81 -1.77
N GLY A 130 11.20 2.86 -2.27
CA GLY A 130 12.00 1.68 -2.61
C GLY A 130 12.63 1.08 -1.35
N VAL A 131 12.32 -0.18 -1.06
CA VAL A 131 12.89 -0.90 0.08
C VAL A 131 13.89 -1.93 -0.44
N HIS A 132 15.17 -1.59 -0.34
CA HIS A 132 16.29 -2.41 -0.78
C HIS A 132 16.79 -3.33 0.33
N CYS A 133 17.42 -4.41 -0.07
CA CYS A 133 18.17 -5.31 0.79
C CYS A 133 19.10 -6.15 -0.09
N PRO A 134 20.37 -6.37 0.28
CA PRO A 134 21.29 -7.20 -0.49
C PRO A 134 20.78 -8.64 -0.66
N LEU A 135 20.99 -9.23 -1.84
CA LEU A 135 20.48 -10.57 -2.16
C LEU A 135 20.89 -11.65 -1.13
N PRO A 136 22.16 -11.72 -0.67
CA PRO A 136 22.53 -12.72 0.33
C PRO A 136 21.73 -12.60 1.63
N GLU A 137 21.42 -11.37 2.05
CA GLU A 137 20.63 -11.12 3.26
C GLU A 137 19.15 -11.48 3.05
N LEU A 138 18.60 -11.22 1.85
CA LEU A 138 17.26 -11.65 1.49
C LEU A 138 17.11 -13.17 1.55
N GLU A 139 18.06 -13.90 0.97
CA GLU A 139 18.08 -15.37 0.96
C GLU A 139 18.20 -15.93 2.39
N ARG A 140 19.06 -15.34 3.22
CA ARG A 140 19.18 -15.70 4.64
C ARG A 140 17.86 -15.50 5.39
N ARG A 141 17.17 -14.35 5.17
CA ARG A 141 15.90 -14.05 5.81
C ARG A 141 14.77 -14.95 5.30
N GLU A 142 14.75 -15.26 4.00
CA GLU A 142 13.78 -16.17 3.38
C GLU A 142 13.87 -17.57 3.99
N GLN A 143 15.09 -18.10 4.13
CA GLN A 143 15.36 -19.40 4.78
C GLN A 143 14.92 -19.39 6.25
N ALA A 144 15.22 -18.32 6.99
CA ALA A 144 14.87 -18.22 8.40
C ALA A 144 13.35 -18.16 8.64
N ARG A 145 12.58 -17.63 7.70
CA ARG A 145 11.10 -17.58 7.78
C ARG A 145 10.44 -18.93 7.53
N GLY A 146 10.90 -19.67 6.55
CA GLY A 146 10.38 -21.00 6.19
C GLY A 146 8.93 -21.04 5.66
N ASP A 147 8.25 -19.89 5.52
CA ASP A 147 6.86 -19.76 5.08
C ASP A 147 6.71 -19.34 3.60
N ARG A 148 7.83 -19.24 2.89
CA ARG A 148 7.91 -18.81 1.48
C ARG A 148 8.58 -19.85 0.62
N PRO A 149 8.21 -19.93 -0.69
CA PRO A 149 8.95 -20.74 -1.64
C PRO A 149 10.40 -20.30 -1.70
N ALA A 150 11.34 -21.25 -1.64
CA ALA A 150 12.76 -20.95 -1.77
C ALA A 150 13.08 -20.28 -3.11
N GLY A 151 13.92 -19.25 -3.11
CA GLY A 151 14.32 -18.49 -4.29
C GLY A 151 13.31 -17.44 -4.76
N LEU A 152 12.23 -17.19 -4.01
CA LEU A 152 11.26 -16.16 -4.35
C LEU A 152 11.90 -14.77 -4.35
N ALA A 153 12.73 -14.47 -3.35
CA ALA A 153 13.43 -13.18 -3.26
C ALA A 153 14.37 -12.97 -4.45
N ALA A 154 15.16 -13.99 -4.82
CA ALA A 154 16.05 -13.92 -5.98
C ALA A 154 15.27 -13.71 -7.30
N HIS A 155 14.14 -14.41 -7.48
CA HIS A 155 13.28 -14.23 -8.65
C HIS A 155 12.71 -12.79 -8.76
N GLN A 156 12.41 -12.16 -7.65
CA GLN A 156 11.87 -10.80 -7.59
C GLN A 156 12.96 -9.72 -7.70
N PHE A 157 14.20 -10.02 -7.31
CA PHE A 157 15.28 -9.06 -7.08
C PHE A 157 15.55 -8.13 -8.27
N THR A 158 15.60 -8.67 -9.48
CA THR A 158 15.85 -7.88 -10.70
C THR A 158 14.61 -7.20 -11.26
N ARG A 159 13.41 -7.56 -10.79
CA ARG A 159 12.12 -7.12 -11.36
C ARG A 159 11.47 -6.03 -10.55
N VAL A 160 11.56 -6.12 -9.23
CA VAL A 160 10.77 -5.27 -8.32
C VAL A 160 11.15 -3.78 -8.42
N HIS A 161 12.40 -3.50 -8.76
CA HIS A 161 12.93 -2.14 -8.92
C HIS A 161 13.13 -1.73 -10.39
N ALA A 162 12.65 -2.52 -11.36
CA ALA A 162 12.90 -2.29 -12.79
C ALA A 162 12.35 -0.96 -13.33
N HIS A 163 11.36 -0.36 -12.67
CA HIS A 163 10.81 0.95 -13.06
C HIS A 163 11.74 2.13 -12.70
N GLY A 164 12.70 1.95 -11.78
CA GLY A 164 13.77 2.90 -11.49
C GLY A 164 13.35 4.27 -10.90
N LEU A 165 12.08 4.47 -10.57
CA LEU A 165 11.56 5.75 -10.07
C LEU A 165 11.00 5.57 -8.67
N TYR A 166 11.57 6.30 -7.71
CA TYR A 166 11.13 6.38 -6.32
C TYR A 166 11.14 7.82 -5.84
N ASP A 167 10.38 8.13 -4.80
CA ASP A 167 10.47 9.38 -4.07
C ASP A 167 11.56 9.29 -2.99
N LEU A 168 11.66 8.12 -2.36
CA LEU A 168 12.66 7.80 -1.34
C LEU A 168 13.12 6.35 -1.49
N GLU A 169 14.38 6.08 -1.19
CA GLU A 169 14.93 4.73 -1.12
C GLU A 169 15.55 4.48 0.26
N VAL A 170 15.31 3.30 0.83
CA VAL A 170 15.86 2.84 2.10
C VAL A 170 16.45 1.44 1.94
N ASP A 171 17.52 1.13 2.71
CA ASP A 171 18.21 -0.15 2.66
C ASP A 171 18.19 -0.82 4.05
N THR A 172 17.47 -1.93 4.13
CA THR A 172 17.36 -2.74 5.36
C THR A 172 18.53 -3.71 5.56
N GLY A 173 19.45 -3.79 4.63
CA GLY A 173 20.70 -4.52 4.81
C GLY A 173 21.67 -3.81 5.74
N SER A 174 21.60 -2.48 5.78
CA SER A 174 22.49 -1.62 6.57
C SER A 174 21.78 -0.80 7.65
N THR A 175 20.44 -0.71 7.60
CA THR A 175 19.64 0.17 8.45
C THR A 175 18.50 -0.61 9.10
N THR A 176 18.19 -0.32 10.37
CA THR A 176 17.09 -0.99 11.08
C THR A 176 15.73 -0.57 10.54
N PRO A 177 14.67 -1.41 10.69
CA PRO A 177 13.32 -1.02 10.29
C PRO A 177 12.82 0.26 10.96
N ALA A 178 13.16 0.48 12.23
CA ALA A 178 12.77 1.70 12.97
C ALA A 178 13.44 2.96 12.40
N GLU A 179 14.71 2.87 12.01
CA GLU A 179 15.42 3.98 11.36
C GLU A 179 14.93 4.24 9.94
N CYS A 180 14.62 3.18 9.18
CA CYS A 180 13.97 3.32 7.87
C CYS A 180 12.61 4.02 8.01
N ALA A 181 11.80 3.62 8.98
CA ALA A 181 10.50 4.24 9.27
C ALA A 181 10.65 5.72 9.63
N ARG A 182 11.60 6.07 10.50
CA ARG A 182 11.90 7.46 10.85
C ARG A 182 12.28 8.28 9.62
N ARG A 183 13.18 7.77 8.77
CA ARG A 183 13.57 8.46 7.53
C ARG A 183 12.38 8.70 6.60
N ILE A 184 11.46 7.74 6.53
CA ILE A 184 10.23 7.89 5.75
C ILE A 184 9.38 9.00 6.38
N LYS A 185 9.11 8.96 7.71
CA LYS A 185 8.34 9.98 8.42
C LYS A 185 8.91 11.39 8.19
N ASP A 186 10.21 11.55 8.38
CA ASP A 186 10.91 12.84 8.23
C ASP A 186 10.83 13.37 6.78
N PHE A 187 10.79 12.47 5.79
CA PHE A 187 10.69 12.83 4.37
C PHE A 187 9.27 13.27 3.95
N LEU A 188 8.20 12.79 4.59
CA LEU A 188 6.82 13.06 4.15
C LEU A 188 6.47 14.55 3.98
N PRO A 189 6.89 15.48 4.88
CA PRO A 189 6.63 16.91 4.70
C PRO A 189 7.38 17.53 3.53
N GLU A 190 8.54 16.97 3.15
CA GLU A 190 9.45 17.49 2.12
C GLU A 190 9.36 16.73 0.79
N ARG A 191 8.31 15.90 0.62
CA ARG A 191 8.14 15.07 -0.59
C ARG A 191 8.16 15.93 -1.86
N PRO A 192 8.80 15.46 -2.93
CA PRO A 192 8.96 16.25 -4.15
C PRO A 192 7.63 16.41 -4.91
N THR A 193 7.55 17.46 -5.72
CA THR A 193 6.53 17.63 -6.74
C THR A 193 7.25 17.89 -8.07
N PRO A 194 7.04 17.10 -9.10
CA PRO A 194 6.14 15.93 -9.16
C PRO A 194 6.68 14.71 -8.38
N THR A 195 5.75 13.94 -7.78
CA THR A 195 6.05 12.67 -7.12
C THR A 195 6.53 11.61 -8.11
N ALA A 196 7.07 10.50 -7.62
CA ALA A 196 7.42 9.35 -8.47
C ALA A 196 6.19 8.82 -9.24
N PHE A 197 5.00 8.80 -8.62
CA PHE A 197 3.76 8.38 -9.27
C PHE A 197 3.29 9.36 -10.33
N GLU A 198 3.43 10.66 -10.14
CA GLU A 198 3.14 11.66 -11.19
C GLU A 198 4.07 11.48 -12.39
N ARG A 199 5.36 11.24 -12.15
CA ARG A 199 6.36 10.95 -13.22
C ARG A 199 6.01 9.64 -13.95
N LEU A 200 5.62 8.58 -13.23
CA LEU A 200 5.18 7.32 -13.81
C LEU A 200 3.88 7.51 -14.63
N ALA A 201 2.91 8.26 -14.13
CA ALA A 201 1.67 8.53 -14.85
C ALA A 201 1.94 9.22 -16.19
N ALA A 202 2.93 10.13 -16.24
CA ALA A 202 3.33 10.79 -17.48
C ALA A 202 4.03 9.83 -18.48
N LEU A 203 4.54 8.67 -18.02
CA LEU A 203 5.15 7.63 -18.85
C LEU A 203 4.16 6.50 -19.17
N SER A 204 2.94 6.55 -18.62
CA SER A 204 1.95 5.49 -18.85
C SER A 204 1.66 5.37 -20.34
N PRO A 205 1.76 4.17 -20.92
CA PRO A 205 1.26 3.95 -22.26
C PRO A 205 -0.25 4.25 -22.25
N ASP A 206 -0.68 5.02 -23.26
CA ASP A 206 -2.08 5.43 -23.45
C ASP A 206 -3.02 4.22 -23.21
N PRO A 207 -4.08 4.33 -22.40
CA PRO A 207 -5.03 3.25 -22.24
C PRO A 207 -5.79 3.06 -23.55
N SER A 208 -5.34 2.09 -24.36
CA SER A 208 -6.00 1.64 -25.59
C SER A 208 -7.20 0.76 -25.25
#